data_b2f5f3894b0c0d7a22596c0dd74126e7
#
_entry.id   b2f5f3894b0c0d7a22596c0dd74126e7
#
_cell.length_a   1.000
_cell.length_b   1.000
_cell.length_c   1.000
_cell.angle_alpha   90.00
_cell.angle_beta   90.00
_cell.angle_gamma   90.00
#
_symmetry.space_group_name_H-M   'P 1'
#
loop_
_entity.id
_entity.type
_entity.pdbx_description
1 polymer ?
#
loop_
_entity_poly.entity_id
_entity_poly.type
_entity_poly.pdbx_seq_one_letter_code
_entity_poly.pdbx_strand_id
1 'polypeptide(L)'
;MAEDKKYSGEFVRETYPGDDIQHGQVTDNSDDLQRHLGNRQIQLIAIGGSIGTALFVSIGGALNKGGPLGILLAYTGYSCIIALVNNAMAEMASFMPVSGGFIRMAGHWVDESLGFMAGWNFFFYEALLIPFEITALNIVLRYWRDDIPVAAVCAAVIVLYAACNILAVKAYGEAEFWLSGGKVLLILILYCFTFVTMVGGNPQKDAYGFRHWRDPGPMPGGSDLGRFEGFLGSLWAASFCIVGPEYISMVSGEAKRPRAYIKTAFKTVYFRFGAFFILGALCVGIVLAYNDPELVSVLAAGESSAAASPYVIAMKNLNIGGLPHLVNALLITSIFSAGNTYTYCATRSLYSLAIEGRAPKILRKCTKNGVPIYCFCVVMIFPFLSFLQLSDDSAKVLTWLTNIITAGGVINYIVMCGTYLAFYKACKVQGLDRKTLPYCGYFQPYGTWFALCFEICVVFVYGYSTFKPGNFTLESFFTYYTMVGVAPILFISWKLLKRTKWLKPHEVDLVWDAPLIDAYEASFITPPVGFWTEMLQLIGLKRNVPVDKRAV
;
A
#
# COMPACT_ATOMS: atom_id res chain seq x y z
N MET A 1 -30.71 2.44 -45.31
CA MET A 1 -30.68 1.23 -44.49
C MET A 1 -29.32 1.14 -43.89
N ALA A 2 -29.14 1.70 -42.71
CA ALA A 2 -27.92 1.56 -41.93
C ALA A 2 -28.12 0.33 -41.06
N GLU A 3 -27.30 -0.71 -41.31
CA GLU A 3 -27.23 -1.86 -40.43
C GLU A 3 -26.58 -1.43 -39.13
N ASP A 4 -27.40 -1.41 -38.08
CA ASP A 4 -26.91 -1.43 -36.69
C ASP A 4 -26.03 -2.68 -36.51
N LYS A 5 -24.73 -2.51 -36.57
CA LYS A 5 -23.80 -3.52 -36.07
C LYS A 5 -23.99 -3.59 -34.55
N LYS A 6 -24.86 -4.51 -34.14
CA LYS A 6 -24.91 -4.99 -32.76
C LYS A 6 -23.50 -5.35 -32.34
N TYR A 7 -23.01 -4.71 -31.28
CA TYR A 7 -21.84 -5.15 -30.56
C TYR A 7 -22.09 -6.61 -30.14
N SER A 8 -21.59 -7.55 -30.90
CA SER A 8 -21.80 -8.97 -30.66
C SER A 8 -20.85 -9.41 -29.56
N GLY A 9 -21.39 -10.09 -28.54
CA GLY A 9 -20.62 -10.68 -27.47
C GLY A 9 -19.52 -11.69 -27.89
N GLU A 10 -19.41 -11.95 -29.19
CA GLU A 10 -18.36 -12.78 -29.77
C GLU A 10 -16.96 -12.19 -29.65
N PHE A 11 -16.81 -10.85 -29.76
CA PHE A 11 -15.51 -10.20 -29.67
C PHE A 11 -14.91 -10.28 -28.25
N VAL A 12 -15.77 -10.22 -27.22
CA VAL A 12 -15.36 -10.38 -25.83
C VAL A 12 -15.11 -11.84 -25.48
N ARG A 13 -15.81 -12.76 -26.16
CA ARG A 13 -15.67 -14.21 -25.96
C ARG A 13 -14.32 -14.77 -26.43
N GLU A 14 -13.73 -14.21 -27.47
CA GLU A 14 -12.38 -14.61 -27.92
C GLU A 14 -11.27 -14.11 -26.99
N THR A 15 -11.48 -12.98 -26.34
CA THR A 15 -10.48 -12.38 -25.43
C THR A 15 -10.58 -12.95 -24.00
N TYR A 16 -11.75 -13.37 -23.56
CA TYR A 16 -12.02 -13.90 -22.22
C TYR A 16 -12.90 -15.17 -22.28
N PRO A 17 -12.31 -16.34 -22.56
CA PRO A 17 -13.07 -17.58 -22.63
C PRO A 17 -13.54 -18.00 -21.22
N GLY A 18 -14.78 -17.70 -20.89
CA GLY A 18 -15.41 -17.98 -19.60
C GLY A 18 -16.56 -17.04 -19.25
N ASP A 19 -16.70 -15.91 -19.96
CA ASP A 19 -17.81 -14.98 -19.74
C ASP A 19 -19.09 -15.48 -20.43
N ASP A 20 -20.07 -15.87 -19.64
CA ASP A 20 -21.45 -16.05 -20.10
C ASP A 20 -22.12 -14.68 -20.30
N ILE A 21 -21.70 -13.94 -21.34
CA ILE A 21 -22.31 -12.66 -21.70
C ILE A 21 -23.65 -12.96 -22.36
N GLN A 22 -24.72 -12.68 -21.64
CA GLN A 22 -26.05 -12.69 -22.23
C GLN A 22 -26.16 -11.51 -23.21
N HIS A 23 -26.55 -11.80 -24.48
CA HIS A 23 -26.69 -10.79 -25.51
C HIS A 23 -27.64 -9.66 -25.07
N GLY A 24 -27.12 -8.42 -25.05
CA GLY A 24 -27.88 -7.21 -24.72
C GLY A 24 -27.74 -6.73 -23.27
N GLN A 25 -26.98 -7.38 -22.40
CA GLN A 25 -26.71 -6.89 -21.04
C GLN A 25 -25.38 -6.15 -20.96
N VAL A 26 -25.35 -5.03 -20.22
CA VAL A 26 -24.13 -4.32 -19.88
C VAL A 26 -23.40 -5.09 -18.78
N THR A 27 -22.23 -5.63 -19.08
CA THR A 27 -21.42 -6.38 -18.12
C THR A 27 -20.75 -5.46 -17.12
N ASP A 28 -20.65 -5.91 -15.87
CA ASP A 28 -20.01 -5.13 -14.81
C ASP A 28 -18.49 -5.05 -15.00
N ASN A 29 -17.87 -6.14 -15.48
CA ASN A 29 -16.43 -6.24 -15.67
C ASN A 29 -16.12 -7.27 -16.78
N SER A 30 -14.90 -7.21 -17.32
CA SER A 30 -14.37 -8.18 -18.29
C SER A 30 -13.84 -9.47 -17.65
N ASP A 31 -13.80 -9.54 -16.32
CA ASP A 31 -13.44 -10.71 -15.53
C ASP A 31 -14.52 -11.03 -14.49
N ASP A 32 -14.41 -12.17 -13.78
CA ASP A 32 -15.41 -12.63 -12.80
C ASP A 32 -15.51 -11.76 -11.53
N LEU A 33 -14.73 -10.69 -11.41
CA LEU A 33 -14.77 -9.77 -10.29
C LEU A 33 -15.93 -8.78 -10.45
N GLN A 34 -16.72 -8.61 -9.41
CA GLN A 34 -17.91 -7.75 -9.42
C GLN A 34 -17.59 -6.32 -8.94
N ARG A 35 -18.19 -5.30 -9.58
CA ARG A 35 -18.03 -3.89 -9.21
C ARG A 35 -18.93 -3.52 -8.03
N HIS A 36 -18.47 -3.80 -6.80
CA HIS A 36 -19.26 -3.57 -5.59
C HIS A 36 -18.75 -2.43 -4.69
N LEU A 37 -17.52 -1.95 -4.88
CA LEU A 37 -16.91 -0.95 -4.01
C LEU A 37 -17.43 0.46 -4.29
N GLY A 38 -18.07 1.07 -3.30
CA GLY A 38 -18.45 2.49 -3.30
C GLY A 38 -17.27 3.41 -3.01
N ASN A 39 -17.49 4.73 -3.15
CA ASN A 39 -16.43 5.73 -2.94
C ASN A 39 -15.81 5.65 -1.53
N ARG A 40 -16.64 5.56 -0.48
CA ARG A 40 -16.17 5.45 0.91
C ARG A 40 -15.29 4.23 1.14
N GLN A 41 -15.67 3.07 0.58
CA GLN A 41 -14.93 1.82 0.73
C GLN A 41 -13.57 1.90 0.03
N ILE A 42 -13.51 2.42 -1.19
CA ILE A 42 -12.24 2.61 -1.94
C ILE A 42 -11.30 3.55 -1.17
N GLN A 43 -11.82 4.68 -0.65
CA GLN A 43 -11.03 5.62 0.13
C GLN A 43 -10.44 4.98 1.40
N LEU A 44 -11.21 4.16 2.09
CA LEU A 44 -10.78 3.55 3.35
C LEU A 44 -9.94 2.28 3.16
N ILE A 45 -10.16 1.49 2.10
CA ILE A 45 -9.24 0.41 1.71
C ILE A 45 -7.86 1.00 1.40
N ALA A 46 -7.82 2.12 0.68
CA ALA A 46 -6.56 2.81 0.39
C ALA A 46 -5.88 3.40 1.65
N ILE A 47 -6.65 3.79 2.67
CA ILE A 47 -6.12 4.16 4.00
C ILE A 47 -5.68 2.90 4.74
N GLY A 48 -6.47 1.84 4.70
CA GLY A 48 -6.22 0.57 5.36
C GLY A 48 -4.88 -0.06 4.98
N GLY A 49 -4.58 -0.12 3.68
CA GLY A 49 -3.30 -0.61 3.18
C GLY A 49 -2.12 0.33 3.41
N SER A 50 -2.35 1.65 3.46
CA SER A 50 -1.26 2.64 3.62
C SER A 50 -0.91 2.97 5.07
N ILE A 51 -1.77 2.67 6.04
CA ILE A 51 -1.53 2.93 7.46
C ILE A 51 -1.49 1.61 8.21
N GLY A 52 -0.31 1.15 8.51
CA GLY A 52 -0.01 -0.06 9.28
C GLY A 52 1.00 0.23 10.40
N THR A 53 1.71 -0.80 10.81
CA THR A 53 2.75 -0.77 11.85
C THR A 53 3.84 0.24 11.57
N ALA A 54 4.19 0.45 10.30
CA ALA A 54 5.31 1.30 9.89
C ALA A 54 5.22 2.74 10.41
N LEU A 55 4.03 3.33 10.37
CA LEU A 55 3.81 4.72 10.79
C LEU A 55 3.91 4.92 12.31
N PHE A 56 3.58 3.90 13.11
CA PHE A 56 3.47 4.04 14.57
C PHE A 56 4.61 3.40 15.35
N VAL A 57 5.24 2.37 14.80
CA VAL A 57 6.29 1.59 15.45
C VAL A 57 7.65 1.79 14.74
N SER A 58 7.74 1.48 13.45
CA SER A 58 9.03 1.56 12.73
C SER A 58 9.61 2.98 12.64
N ILE A 59 8.78 4.02 12.77
CA ILE A 59 9.21 5.42 12.78
C ILE A 59 10.15 5.74 13.97
N GLY A 60 10.07 4.98 15.08
CA GLY A 60 10.99 5.12 16.22
C GLY A 60 12.45 4.85 15.84
N GLY A 61 12.69 3.81 15.05
CA GLY A 61 14.01 3.51 14.51
C GLY A 61 14.52 4.60 13.54
N ALA A 62 13.62 5.21 12.77
CA ALA A 62 13.95 6.35 11.92
C ALA A 62 14.33 7.59 12.75
N LEU A 63 13.58 7.88 13.83
CA LEU A 63 13.90 8.98 14.76
C LEU A 63 15.27 8.80 15.39
N ASN A 64 15.59 7.61 15.88
CA ASN A 64 16.90 7.33 16.49
C ASN A 64 18.06 7.55 15.51
N LYS A 65 17.91 7.15 14.23
CA LYS A 65 18.96 7.28 13.21
C LYS A 65 19.11 8.70 12.67
N GLY A 66 18.03 9.38 12.37
CA GLY A 66 18.04 10.66 11.66
C GLY A 66 17.73 11.89 12.52
N GLY A 67 17.23 11.69 13.73
CA GLY A 67 16.72 12.78 14.56
C GLY A 67 15.44 13.43 14.01
N PRO A 68 14.89 14.43 14.72
CA PRO A 68 13.62 15.05 14.34
C PRO A 68 13.67 15.75 12.96
N LEU A 69 14.78 16.39 12.60
CA LEU A 69 14.93 17.02 11.30
C LEU A 69 15.14 15.98 10.20
N GLY A 70 15.94 14.95 10.44
CA GLY A 70 16.20 13.89 9.46
C GLY A 70 14.94 13.14 9.07
N ILE A 71 14.08 12.77 10.05
CA ILE A 71 12.79 12.11 9.72
C ILE A 71 11.85 13.06 8.98
N LEU A 72 11.76 14.33 9.38
CA LEU A 72 10.86 15.28 8.71
C LEU A 72 11.28 15.50 7.25
N LEU A 73 12.58 15.70 6.99
CA LEU A 73 13.10 15.86 5.63
C LEU A 73 12.92 14.58 4.79
N ALA A 74 13.20 13.41 5.35
CA ALA A 74 13.07 12.13 4.67
C ALA A 74 11.61 11.83 4.29
N TYR A 75 10.69 11.98 5.25
CA TYR A 75 9.26 11.73 5.00
C TYR A 75 8.65 12.76 4.04
N THR A 76 9.06 14.04 4.14
CA THR A 76 8.62 15.08 3.20
C THR A 76 9.16 14.81 1.80
N GLY A 77 10.46 14.57 1.66
CA GLY A 77 11.11 14.31 0.38
C GLY A 77 10.53 13.08 -0.32
N TYR A 78 10.43 11.96 0.41
CA TYR A 78 9.87 10.73 -0.15
C TYR A 78 8.37 10.85 -0.49
N SER A 79 7.59 11.57 0.34
CA SER A 79 6.19 11.88 0.01
C SER A 79 6.05 12.65 -1.30
N CYS A 80 6.98 13.58 -1.59
CA CYS A 80 6.99 14.29 -2.86
C CYS A 80 7.30 13.35 -4.04
N ILE A 81 8.21 12.40 -3.86
CA ILE A 81 8.52 11.40 -4.90
C ILE A 81 7.30 10.51 -5.17
N ILE A 82 6.71 9.95 -4.11
CA ILE A 82 5.51 9.10 -4.28
C ILE A 82 4.31 9.90 -4.79
N ALA A 83 4.23 11.21 -4.51
CA ALA A 83 3.22 12.07 -5.12
C ALA A 83 3.37 12.17 -6.65
N LEU A 84 4.59 12.15 -7.19
CA LEU A 84 4.83 12.09 -8.63
C LEU A 84 4.43 10.72 -9.23
N VAL A 85 4.73 9.62 -8.53
CA VAL A 85 4.27 8.27 -8.90
C VAL A 85 2.75 8.19 -8.88
N ASN A 86 2.12 8.69 -7.80
CA ASN A 86 0.67 8.76 -7.66
C ASN A 86 0.00 9.55 -8.80
N ASN A 87 0.62 10.64 -9.22
CA ASN A 87 0.14 11.48 -10.31
C ASN A 87 0.16 10.74 -11.67
N ALA A 88 1.20 9.97 -11.94
CA ALA A 88 1.31 9.11 -13.11
C ALA A 88 0.27 7.98 -13.07
N MET A 89 0.16 7.30 -11.92
CA MET A 89 -0.78 6.20 -11.75
C MET A 89 -2.24 6.65 -11.81
N ALA A 90 -2.55 7.83 -11.28
CA ALA A 90 -3.87 8.44 -11.34
C ALA A 90 -4.37 8.64 -12.78
N GLU A 91 -3.50 9.06 -13.69
CA GLU A 91 -3.83 9.23 -15.09
C GLU A 91 -4.13 7.88 -15.76
N MET A 92 -3.27 6.88 -15.57
CA MET A 92 -3.46 5.55 -16.13
C MET A 92 -4.70 4.85 -15.56
N ALA A 93 -4.85 4.79 -14.23
CA ALA A 93 -5.92 4.04 -13.58
C ALA A 93 -7.30 4.72 -13.72
N SER A 94 -7.38 6.05 -13.87
CA SER A 94 -8.65 6.72 -14.17
C SER A 94 -9.05 6.55 -15.64
N PHE A 95 -8.09 6.41 -16.55
CA PHE A 95 -8.35 6.12 -17.95
C PHE A 95 -8.78 4.66 -18.15
N MET A 96 -8.03 3.72 -17.57
CA MET A 96 -8.25 2.28 -17.71
C MET A 96 -8.38 1.60 -16.33
N PRO A 97 -9.53 1.72 -15.65
CA PRO A 97 -9.76 1.12 -14.34
C PRO A 97 -10.06 -0.39 -14.46
N VAL A 98 -9.00 -1.18 -14.63
CA VAL A 98 -9.05 -2.63 -14.81
C VAL A 98 -8.63 -3.37 -13.54
N SER A 99 -9.10 -4.60 -13.38
CA SER A 99 -8.63 -5.50 -12.31
C SER A 99 -7.15 -5.81 -12.48
N GLY A 100 -6.42 -5.90 -11.37
CA GLY A 100 -4.95 -6.05 -11.40
C GLY A 100 -4.18 -4.77 -11.74
N GLY A 101 -4.86 -3.67 -12.03
CA GLY A 101 -4.32 -2.31 -12.12
C GLY A 101 -3.00 -2.20 -12.90
N PHE A 102 -1.98 -1.62 -12.26
CA PHE A 102 -0.68 -1.35 -12.90
C PHE A 102 0.03 -2.60 -13.44
N ILE A 103 -0.24 -3.79 -12.87
CA ILE A 103 0.36 -5.07 -13.30
C ILE A 103 -0.11 -5.43 -14.71
N ARG A 104 -1.43 -5.34 -14.95
CA ARG A 104 -1.99 -5.58 -16.29
C ARG A 104 -1.58 -4.52 -17.28
N MET A 105 -1.58 -3.24 -16.86
CA MET A 105 -1.11 -2.13 -17.69
C MET A 105 0.35 -2.30 -18.12
N ALA A 106 1.23 -2.76 -17.23
CA ALA A 106 2.63 -3.04 -17.56
C ALA A 106 2.76 -4.12 -18.65
N GLY A 107 1.93 -5.17 -18.57
CA GLY A 107 1.90 -6.24 -19.57
C GLY A 107 1.33 -5.81 -20.90
N HIS A 108 0.28 -5.01 -20.92
CA HIS A 108 -0.44 -4.59 -22.13
C HIS A 108 0.19 -3.38 -22.83
N TRP A 109 0.88 -2.51 -22.08
CA TRP A 109 1.43 -1.26 -22.63
C TRP A 109 2.94 -1.24 -22.79
N VAL A 110 3.66 -2.19 -22.17
CA VAL A 110 5.13 -2.23 -22.25
C VAL A 110 5.63 -3.57 -22.80
N ASP A 111 5.48 -4.63 -22.01
CA ASP A 111 5.93 -5.98 -22.34
C ASP A 111 5.27 -6.99 -21.41
N GLU A 112 4.80 -8.10 -21.94
CA GLU A 112 4.19 -9.16 -21.14
C GLU A 112 5.11 -9.68 -20.03
N SER A 113 6.44 -9.70 -20.29
CA SER A 113 7.44 -10.08 -19.27
C SER A 113 7.53 -9.08 -18.14
N LEU A 114 7.30 -7.77 -18.41
CA LEU A 114 7.24 -6.76 -17.37
C LEU A 114 6.00 -6.96 -16.49
N GLY A 115 4.85 -7.24 -17.10
CA GLY A 115 3.63 -7.57 -16.36
C GLY A 115 3.74 -8.87 -15.54
N PHE A 116 4.45 -9.89 -16.06
CA PHE A 116 4.76 -11.11 -15.33
C PHE A 116 5.62 -10.81 -14.09
N MET A 117 6.72 -10.11 -14.28
CA MET A 117 7.63 -9.73 -13.18
C MET A 117 6.92 -8.85 -12.15
N ALA A 118 6.20 -7.81 -12.60
CA ALA A 118 5.47 -6.90 -11.72
C ALA A 118 4.43 -7.63 -10.87
N GLY A 119 3.69 -8.56 -11.47
CA GLY A 119 2.67 -9.33 -10.75
C GLY A 119 3.24 -10.24 -9.68
N TRP A 120 4.30 -10.98 -9.98
CA TRP A 120 4.97 -11.82 -8.97
C TRP A 120 5.69 -11.00 -7.90
N ASN A 121 6.33 -9.86 -8.28
CA ASN A 121 6.93 -8.94 -7.31
C ASN A 121 5.88 -8.38 -6.35
N PHE A 122 4.74 -7.91 -6.86
CA PHE A 122 3.66 -7.39 -6.03
C PHE A 122 3.02 -8.48 -5.17
N PHE A 123 2.86 -9.69 -5.70
CA PHE A 123 2.37 -10.84 -4.94
C PHE A 123 3.28 -11.14 -3.74
N PHE A 124 4.61 -11.23 -3.94
CA PHE A 124 5.54 -11.47 -2.85
C PHE A 124 5.59 -10.29 -1.86
N TYR A 125 5.54 -9.06 -2.35
CA TYR A 125 5.46 -7.85 -1.54
C TYR A 125 4.28 -7.93 -0.56
N GLU A 126 3.08 -8.16 -1.06
CA GLU A 126 1.86 -8.25 -0.25
C GLU A 126 1.85 -9.49 0.66
N ALA A 127 2.27 -10.64 0.14
CA ALA A 127 2.26 -11.89 0.90
C ALA A 127 3.22 -11.87 2.11
N LEU A 128 4.37 -11.20 1.98
CA LEU A 128 5.35 -11.05 3.06
C LEU A 128 4.94 -9.99 4.09
N LEU A 129 4.09 -9.02 3.72
CA LEU A 129 3.51 -8.07 4.67
C LEU A 129 2.59 -8.75 5.69
N ILE A 130 1.98 -9.89 5.36
CA ILE A 130 1.08 -10.60 6.29
C ILE A 130 1.83 -11.10 7.53
N PRO A 131 2.91 -11.91 7.43
CA PRO A 131 3.68 -12.33 8.60
C PRO A 131 4.37 -11.15 9.31
N PHE A 132 4.71 -10.07 8.60
CA PHE A 132 5.21 -8.83 9.19
C PHE A 132 4.20 -8.24 10.20
N GLU A 133 2.93 -8.09 9.80
CA GLU A 133 1.90 -7.55 10.70
C GLU A 133 1.58 -8.52 11.87
N ILE A 134 1.61 -9.84 11.66
CA ILE A 134 1.44 -10.82 12.74
C ILE A 134 2.59 -10.69 13.76
N THR A 135 3.83 -10.50 13.27
CA THR A 135 4.99 -10.28 14.13
C THR A 135 4.85 -8.99 14.93
N ALA A 136 4.46 -7.91 14.27
CA ALA A 136 4.22 -6.63 14.92
C ALA A 136 3.09 -6.69 15.97
N LEU A 137 2.05 -7.48 15.73
CA LEU A 137 0.96 -7.68 16.68
C LEU A 137 1.44 -8.36 17.96
N ASN A 138 2.29 -9.38 17.84
CA ASN A 138 2.91 -10.02 19.01
C ASN A 138 3.72 -9.01 19.85
N ILE A 139 4.46 -8.11 19.18
CA ILE A 139 5.23 -7.05 19.83
C ILE A 139 4.32 -6.15 20.66
N VAL A 140 3.21 -5.68 20.08
CA VAL A 140 2.27 -4.76 20.77
C VAL A 140 1.55 -5.45 21.93
N LEU A 141 1.22 -6.74 21.81
CA LEU A 141 0.56 -7.50 22.88
C LEU A 141 1.43 -7.66 24.13
N ARG A 142 2.75 -7.72 24.01
CA ARG A 142 3.70 -7.77 25.15
C ARG A 142 3.62 -6.55 26.05
N TYR A 143 3.02 -5.45 25.61
CA TYR A 143 2.78 -4.28 26.47
C TYR A 143 1.97 -4.60 27.72
N TRP A 144 1.02 -5.55 27.63
CA TRP A 144 0.20 -5.93 28.78
C TRP A 144 0.72 -7.15 29.52
N ARG A 145 1.33 -8.11 28.78
CA ARG A 145 1.79 -9.36 29.34
C ARG A 145 2.90 -9.96 28.47
N ASP A 146 4.03 -10.28 29.09
CA ASP A 146 5.19 -10.89 28.40
C ASP A 146 5.05 -12.41 28.27
N ASP A 147 4.13 -13.03 29.04
CA ASP A 147 3.93 -14.49 29.10
C ASP A 147 2.95 -15.04 28.03
N ILE A 148 2.43 -14.19 27.14
CA ILE A 148 1.51 -14.63 26.09
C ILE A 148 2.26 -15.53 25.09
N PRO A 149 1.79 -16.79 24.85
CA PRO A 149 2.45 -17.69 23.92
C PRO A 149 2.40 -17.14 22.48
N VAL A 150 3.54 -16.81 21.90
CA VAL A 150 3.66 -16.30 20.53
C VAL A 150 2.96 -17.20 19.51
N ALA A 151 3.14 -18.54 19.65
CA ALA A 151 2.48 -19.50 18.77
C ALA A 151 0.95 -19.43 18.79
N ALA A 152 0.35 -19.19 19.97
CA ALA A 152 -1.10 -19.07 20.08
C ALA A 152 -1.63 -17.81 19.39
N VAL A 153 -0.91 -16.70 19.53
CA VAL A 153 -1.27 -15.44 18.84
C VAL A 153 -1.15 -15.60 17.34
N CYS A 154 -0.03 -16.16 16.83
CA CYS A 154 0.14 -16.43 15.41
C CYS A 154 -1.00 -17.29 14.86
N ALA A 155 -1.30 -18.42 15.52
CA ALA A 155 -2.37 -19.30 15.09
C ALA A 155 -3.75 -18.62 15.11
N ALA A 156 -4.06 -17.86 16.16
CA ALA A 156 -5.34 -17.15 16.28
C ALA A 156 -5.51 -16.12 15.17
N VAL A 157 -4.48 -15.31 14.88
CA VAL A 157 -4.53 -14.28 13.83
C VAL A 157 -4.63 -14.90 12.44
N ILE A 158 -3.92 -16.00 12.16
CA ILE A 158 -4.03 -16.74 10.90
C ILE A 158 -5.48 -17.22 10.68
N VAL A 159 -6.09 -17.82 11.72
CA VAL A 159 -7.49 -18.27 11.66
C VAL A 159 -8.45 -17.08 11.45
N LEU A 160 -8.22 -15.95 12.11
CA LEU A 160 -9.03 -14.75 11.95
C LEU A 160 -8.92 -14.17 10.53
N TYR A 161 -7.72 -14.09 9.95
CA TYR A 161 -7.53 -13.67 8.55
C TYR A 161 -8.23 -14.62 7.59
N ALA A 162 -8.14 -15.93 7.84
CA ALA A 162 -8.86 -16.93 7.03
C ALA A 162 -10.38 -16.73 7.11
N ALA A 163 -10.92 -16.57 8.31
CA ALA A 163 -12.35 -16.35 8.52
C ALA A 163 -12.83 -15.05 7.84
N CYS A 164 -12.11 -13.93 8.01
CA CYS A 164 -12.47 -12.64 7.40
C CYS A 164 -12.49 -12.71 5.88
N ASN A 165 -11.52 -13.36 5.26
CA ASN A 165 -11.39 -13.39 3.81
C ASN A 165 -12.27 -14.44 3.11
N ILE A 166 -12.68 -15.53 3.79
CA ILE A 166 -13.57 -16.56 3.23
C ILE A 166 -15.03 -16.28 3.52
N LEU A 167 -15.38 -16.03 4.79
CA LEU A 167 -16.77 -15.98 5.26
C LEU A 167 -17.39 -14.60 5.07
N ALA A 168 -16.59 -13.55 5.15
CA ALA A 168 -17.07 -12.18 5.25
C ALA A 168 -16.85 -11.35 3.99
N VAL A 169 -16.78 -11.96 2.79
CA VAL A 169 -16.46 -11.22 1.55
C VAL A 169 -17.41 -10.05 1.29
N LYS A 170 -18.71 -10.23 1.53
CA LYS A 170 -19.68 -9.12 1.47
C LYS A 170 -19.50 -8.11 2.60
N ALA A 171 -19.06 -8.55 3.76
CA ALA A 171 -18.82 -7.73 4.93
C ALA A 171 -17.38 -7.16 4.98
N TYR A 172 -16.48 -7.63 4.11
CA TYR A 172 -15.08 -7.18 4.07
C TYR A 172 -14.98 -5.65 3.94
N GLY A 173 -15.68 -5.08 2.97
CA GLY A 173 -15.67 -3.63 2.76
C GLY A 173 -16.23 -2.83 3.96
N GLU A 174 -17.23 -3.38 4.67
CA GLU A 174 -17.77 -2.75 5.88
C GLU A 174 -16.84 -2.94 7.09
N ALA A 175 -16.28 -4.13 7.26
CA ALA A 175 -15.31 -4.39 8.34
C ALA A 175 -14.06 -3.51 8.19
N GLU A 176 -13.49 -3.44 6.99
CA GLU A 176 -12.32 -2.61 6.68
C GLU A 176 -12.64 -1.12 6.82
N PHE A 177 -13.87 -0.71 6.50
CA PHE A 177 -14.35 0.65 6.74
C PHE A 177 -14.22 1.04 8.22
N TRP A 178 -14.75 0.23 9.14
CA TRP A 178 -14.71 0.52 10.57
C TRP A 178 -13.31 0.41 11.16
N LEU A 179 -12.54 -0.59 10.75
CA LEU A 179 -11.15 -0.77 11.18
C LEU A 179 -10.25 0.39 10.69
N SER A 180 -10.40 0.81 9.45
CA SER A 180 -9.67 1.96 8.90
C SER A 180 -10.10 3.29 9.52
N GLY A 181 -11.38 3.42 9.89
CA GLY A 181 -11.87 4.54 10.69
C GLY A 181 -11.16 4.63 12.04
N GLY A 182 -10.91 3.49 12.70
CA GLY A 182 -10.11 3.40 13.92
C GLY A 182 -8.68 3.91 13.76
N LYS A 183 -8.04 3.67 12.60
CA LYS A 183 -6.70 4.20 12.30
C LYS A 183 -6.67 5.73 12.23
N VAL A 184 -7.67 6.32 11.59
CA VAL A 184 -7.80 7.79 11.52
C VAL A 184 -8.04 8.38 12.91
N LEU A 185 -8.89 7.74 13.72
CA LEU A 185 -9.11 8.14 15.11
C LEU A 185 -7.82 8.07 15.92
N LEU A 186 -7.03 7.00 15.78
CA LEU A 186 -5.73 6.85 16.44
C LEU A 186 -4.80 8.01 16.11
N ILE A 187 -4.65 8.34 14.82
CA ILE A 187 -3.80 9.45 14.38
C ILE A 187 -4.27 10.77 15.00
N LEU A 188 -5.57 11.05 15.01
CA LEU A 188 -6.12 12.27 15.62
C LEU A 188 -5.84 12.32 17.13
N ILE A 189 -5.97 11.20 17.84
CA ILE A 189 -5.62 11.12 19.28
C ILE A 189 -4.14 11.45 19.48
N LEU A 190 -3.24 10.89 18.64
CA LEU A 190 -1.80 11.14 18.75
C LEU A 190 -1.42 12.59 18.44
N TYR A 191 -2.10 13.24 17.51
CA TYR A 191 -1.90 14.66 17.22
C TYR A 191 -2.42 15.56 18.33
N CYS A 192 -3.62 15.26 18.86
CA CYS A 192 -4.15 15.95 20.03
C CYS A 192 -3.22 15.77 21.25
N PHE A 193 -2.73 14.55 21.49
CA PHE A 193 -1.75 14.25 22.52
C PHE A 193 -0.50 15.13 22.35
N THR A 194 0.09 15.14 21.15
CA THR A 194 1.27 15.95 20.85
C THR A 194 1.03 17.42 21.14
N PHE A 195 -0.04 18.00 20.61
CA PHE A 195 -0.36 19.41 20.77
C PHE A 195 -0.62 19.78 22.24
N VAL A 196 -1.44 19.01 22.95
CA VAL A 196 -1.78 19.27 24.35
C VAL A 196 -0.55 19.17 25.25
N THR A 197 0.26 18.13 25.07
CA THR A 197 1.41 17.90 25.95
C THR A 197 2.56 18.88 25.66
N MET A 198 2.79 19.27 24.41
CA MET A 198 3.86 20.22 24.09
C MET A 198 3.65 21.62 24.67
N VAL A 199 2.40 22.03 24.91
CA VAL A 199 2.05 23.33 25.51
C VAL A 199 1.88 23.27 27.03
N GLY A 200 2.20 22.13 27.68
CA GLY A 200 2.16 21.96 29.13
C GLY A 200 0.91 21.30 29.69
N GLY A 201 0.01 20.80 28.82
CA GLY A 201 -1.17 20.02 29.22
C GLY A 201 -0.84 18.57 29.61
N ASN A 202 0.24 18.34 30.36
CA ASN A 202 0.70 17.05 30.85
C ASN A 202 0.76 17.03 32.39
N PRO A 203 0.78 15.86 33.05
CA PRO A 203 0.83 15.76 34.51
C PRO A 203 2.00 16.51 35.16
N GLN A 204 3.12 16.65 34.43
CA GLN A 204 4.31 17.37 34.90
C GLN A 204 4.20 18.89 34.72
N LYS A 205 3.14 19.39 34.05
CA LYS A 205 2.95 20.81 33.69
C LYS A 205 4.14 21.39 32.91
N ASP A 206 4.84 20.55 32.16
CA ASP A 206 6.02 20.92 31.39
C ASP A 206 5.63 21.27 29.95
N ALA A 207 5.81 22.55 29.59
CA ALA A 207 5.61 23.03 28.23
C ALA A 207 6.92 22.88 27.42
N TYR A 208 7.22 21.65 27.00
CA TYR A 208 8.48 21.34 26.34
C TYR A 208 8.59 21.85 24.89
N GLY A 209 7.47 22.06 24.18
CA GLY A 209 7.45 22.61 22.83
C GLY A 209 8.36 21.84 21.87
N PHE A 210 9.28 22.55 21.24
CA PHE A 210 10.31 21.99 20.35
C PHE A 210 11.65 21.72 21.08
N ARG A 211 11.63 21.36 22.37
CA ARG A 211 12.86 21.10 23.15
C ARG A 211 13.73 20.04 22.49
N HIS A 212 13.14 18.92 22.05
CA HIS A 212 13.88 17.79 21.44
C HIS A 212 14.56 18.12 20.10
N TRP A 213 14.22 19.26 19.50
CA TRP A 213 14.91 19.81 18.33
C TRP A 213 16.16 20.62 18.69
N ARG A 214 16.28 21.06 19.94
CA ARG A 214 17.41 21.83 20.46
C ARG A 214 18.35 20.98 21.29
N ASP A 215 17.78 20.11 22.12
CA ASP A 215 18.48 19.20 23.01
C ASP A 215 17.85 17.81 22.89
N PRO A 216 18.60 16.82 22.39
CA PRO A 216 20.01 16.75 22.02
C PRO A 216 20.39 17.40 20.67
N GLY A 217 19.41 17.95 19.92
CA GLY A 217 19.64 18.61 18.64
C GLY A 217 18.78 18.03 17.51
N PRO A 218 18.83 18.64 16.30
CA PRO A 218 17.94 18.29 15.22
C PRO A 218 18.31 17.00 14.49
N MET A 219 19.59 16.60 14.54
CA MET A 219 20.12 15.39 13.89
C MET A 219 21.24 14.78 14.74
N PRO A 220 21.31 13.44 14.88
CA PRO A 220 22.45 12.76 15.49
C PRO A 220 23.69 12.83 14.60
N GLY A 221 24.86 12.59 15.19
CA GLY A 221 26.13 12.53 14.48
C GLY A 221 26.94 13.84 14.55
N GLY A 222 28.22 13.72 14.94
CA GLY A 222 29.14 14.84 15.06
C GLY A 222 29.75 15.33 13.74
N SER A 223 29.51 14.61 12.62
CA SER A 223 30.06 14.94 11.29
C SER A 223 28.93 15.05 10.25
N ASP A 224 29.20 15.78 9.16
CA ASP A 224 28.25 15.91 8.07
C ASP A 224 27.94 14.56 7.40
N LEU A 225 28.93 13.68 7.31
CA LEU A 225 28.74 12.31 6.82
C LEU A 225 27.79 11.52 7.75
N GLY A 226 27.98 11.60 9.06
CA GLY A 226 27.10 10.92 10.02
C GLY A 226 25.66 11.43 9.97
N ARG A 227 25.46 12.74 9.80
CA ARG A 227 24.14 13.34 9.60
C ARG A 227 23.48 12.87 8.31
N PHE A 228 24.25 12.80 7.22
CA PHE A 228 23.76 12.29 5.93
C PHE A 228 23.38 10.81 6.01
N GLU A 229 24.18 9.98 6.67
CA GLU A 229 23.85 8.57 6.91
C GLU A 229 22.61 8.41 7.78
N GLY A 230 22.44 9.24 8.80
CA GLY A 230 21.21 9.29 9.61
C GLY A 230 19.98 9.67 8.78
N PHE A 231 20.11 10.67 7.91
CA PHE A 231 19.07 11.03 6.95
C PHE A 231 18.73 9.85 6.01
N LEU A 232 19.73 9.16 5.44
CA LEU A 232 19.50 7.97 4.62
C LEU A 232 18.78 6.88 5.42
N GLY A 233 19.15 6.63 6.68
CA GLY A 233 18.44 5.68 7.53
C GLY A 233 16.96 6.02 7.73
N SER A 234 16.65 7.32 7.84
CA SER A 234 15.25 7.79 7.89
C SER A 234 14.55 7.69 6.54
N LEU A 235 15.26 7.89 5.42
CA LEU A 235 14.72 7.76 4.07
C LEU A 235 14.31 6.31 3.78
N TRP A 236 15.09 5.32 4.29
CA TRP A 236 14.70 3.90 4.18
C TRP A 236 13.42 3.59 4.93
N ALA A 237 13.28 4.12 6.14
CA ALA A 237 12.04 3.97 6.90
C ALA A 237 10.86 4.66 6.20
N ALA A 238 11.08 5.83 5.57
CA ALA A 238 10.09 6.51 4.78
C ALA A 238 9.68 5.69 3.53
N SER A 239 10.64 5.06 2.84
CA SER A 239 10.35 4.24 1.66
C SER A 239 9.55 2.96 1.97
N PHE A 240 9.67 2.45 3.19
CA PHE A 240 8.82 1.37 3.68
C PHE A 240 7.44 1.86 4.13
N CYS A 241 7.37 3.06 4.72
CA CYS A 241 6.17 3.57 5.38
C CYS A 241 5.20 4.28 4.41
N ILE A 242 5.74 5.02 3.42
CA ILE A 242 4.93 5.88 2.54
C ILE A 242 4.51 5.11 1.30
N VAL A 243 3.27 4.64 1.33
CA VAL A 243 2.64 3.80 0.31
C VAL A 243 1.24 4.32 -0.02
N GLY A 244 0.61 3.86 -1.11
CA GLY A 244 -0.77 4.24 -1.41
C GLY A 244 -1.25 4.07 -2.85
N PRO A 245 -0.50 4.49 -3.90
CA PRO A 245 -0.94 4.40 -5.28
C PRO A 245 -1.28 2.98 -5.74
N GLU A 246 -0.53 1.99 -5.29
CA GLU A 246 -0.69 0.57 -5.60
C GLU A 246 -2.04 0.03 -5.13
N TYR A 247 -2.47 0.33 -3.91
CA TYR A 247 -3.74 -0.16 -3.36
C TYR A 247 -4.95 0.37 -4.13
N ILE A 248 -4.93 1.66 -4.51
CA ILE A 248 -6.00 2.25 -5.33
C ILE A 248 -6.02 1.62 -6.72
N SER A 249 -4.84 1.37 -7.29
CA SER A 249 -4.71 0.72 -8.59
C SER A 249 -5.30 -0.69 -8.58
N MET A 250 -5.01 -1.48 -7.54
CA MET A 250 -5.47 -2.87 -7.43
C MET A 250 -6.99 -3.00 -7.28
N VAL A 251 -7.64 -2.08 -6.57
CA VAL A 251 -9.10 -2.09 -6.38
C VAL A 251 -9.87 -1.38 -7.50
N SER A 252 -9.19 -0.83 -8.50
CA SER A 252 -9.81 -0.02 -9.54
C SER A 252 -10.87 -0.79 -10.35
N GLY A 253 -10.63 -2.08 -10.61
CA GLY A 253 -11.57 -2.95 -11.32
C GLY A 253 -12.84 -3.28 -10.54
N GLU A 254 -12.86 -3.15 -9.22
CA GLU A 254 -14.01 -3.44 -8.36
C GLU A 254 -14.82 -2.18 -7.99
N ALA A 255 -14.47 -1.02 -8.51
CA ALA A 255 -15.15 0.25 -8.25
C ALA A 255 -16.51 0.34 -8.97
N LYS A 256 -17.58 0.73 -8.26
CA LYS A 256 -18.93 0.94 -8.84
C LYS A 256 -18.97 2.02 -9.91
N ARG A 257 -18.23 3.10 -9.72
CA ARG A 257 -18.07 4.22 -10.66
C ARG A 257 -16.59 4.43 -10.89
N PRO A 258 -15.95 3.55 -11.69
CA PRO A 258 -14.50 3.43 -11.69
C PRO A 258 -13.80 4.75 -12.05
N ARG A 259 -14.18 5.43 -13.12
CA ARG A 259 -13.50 6.68 -13.54
C ARG A 259 -13.69 7.82 -12.57
N ALA A 260 -14.86 7.92 -11.91
CA ALA A 260 -15.14 8.98 -10.95
C ALA A 260 -14.52 8.71 -9.57
N TYR A 261 -14.69 7.50 -9.04
CA TYR A 261 -14.25 7.17 -7.69
C TYR A 261 -12.74 6.96 -7.62
N ILE A 262 -12.14 6.32 -8.61
CA ILE A 262 -10.69 6.12 -8.67
C ILE A 262 -9.96 7.45 -8.82
N LYS A 263 -10.40 8.34 -9.72
CA LYS A 263 -9.88 9.70 -9.82
C LYS A 263 -9.91 10.43 -8.48
N THR A 264 -11.03 10.32 -7.74
CA THR A 264 -11.18 10.99 -6.45
C THR A 264 -10.26 10.36 -5.40
N ALA A 265 -10.12 9.03 -5.40
CA ALA A 265 -9.23 8.33 -4.50
C ALA A 265 -7.76 8.76 -4.66
N PHE A 266 -7.25 8.82 -5.89
CA PHE A 266 -5.90 9.32 -6.15
C PHE A 266 -5.69 10.78 -5.75
N LYS A 267 -6.69 11.65 -5.94
CA LYS A 267 -6.61 13.05 -5.49
C LYS A 267 -6.49 13.19 -3.98
N THR A 268 -7.10 12.31 -3.20
CA THR A 268 -7.04 12.38 -1.74
C THR A 268 -5.72 11.86 -1.16
N VAL A 269 -4.91 11.12 -1.94
CA VAL A 269 -3.59 10.63 -1.51
C VAL A 269 -2.66 11.78 -1.11
N TYR A 270 -2.68 12.91 -1.82
CA TYR A 270 -1.84 14.06 -1.49
C TYR A 270 -2.11 14.61 -0.07
N PHE A 271 -3.40 14.68 0.31
CA PHE A 271 -3.77 15.09 1.68
C PHE A 271 -3.32 14.05 2.72
N ARG A 272 -3.36 12.75 2.36
CA ARG A 272 -2.87 11.69 3.25
C ARG A 272 -1.37 11.79 3.47
N PHE A 273 -0.58 12.10 2.45
CA PHE A 273 0.86 12.30 2.59
C PHE A 273 1.16 13.43 3.58
N GLY A 274 0.50 14.57 3.44
CA GLY A 274 0.64 15.68 4.37
C GLY A 274 0.16 15.35 5.79
N ALA A 275 -1.07 14.85 5.90
CA ALA A 275 -1.73 14.65 7.19
C ALA A 275 -1.21 13.43 7.98
N PHE A 276 -0.82 12.34 7.31
CA PHE A 276 -0.44 11.12 8.04
C PHE A 276 1.07 10.98 8.16
N PHE A 277 1.81 11.16 7.06
CA PHE A 277 3.25 10.88 7.07
C PHE A 277 4.09 12.09 7.48
N ILE A 278 3.88 13.25 6.86
CA ILE A 278 4.68 14.45 7.15
C ILE A 278 4.36 14.99 8.55
N LEU A 279 3.07 15.19 8.85
CA LEU A 279 2.67 15.67 10.17
C LEU A 279 2.95 14.61 11.25
N GLY A 280 2.84 13.31 10.94
CA GLY A 280 3.24 12.22 11.84
C GLY A 280 4.71 12.27 12.19
N ALA A 281 5.59 12.45 11.21
CA ALA A 281 7.04 12.59 11.42
C ALA A 281 7.37 13.83 12.27
N LEU A 282 6.69 14.96 12.03
CA LEU A 282 6.83 16.17 12.85
C LEU A 282 6.41 15.90 14.30
N CYS A 283 5.25 15.29 14.52
CA CYS A 283 4.74 14.98 15.87
C CYS A 283 5.68 14.05 16.63
N VAL A 284 6.19 13.00 16.01
CA VAL A 284 7.17 12.09 16.63
C VAL A 284 8.42 12.84 17.06
N GLY A 285 8.96 13.72 16.21
CA GLY A 285 10.12 14.54 16.55
C GLY A 285 9.87 15.60 17.62
N ILE A 286 8.62 15.96 17.91
CA ILE A 286 8.22 16.86 19.00
C ILE A 286 8.15 16.11 20.32
N VAL A 287 7.53 14.92 20.34
CA VAL A 287 7.19 14.22 21.59
C VAL A 287 8.35 13.43 22.22
N LEU A 288 9.37 13.05 21.42
CA LEU A 288 10.45 12.18 21.90
C LEU A 288 11.81 12.61 21.35
N ALA A 289 12.84 12.56 22.21
CA ALA A 289 14.21 12.76 21.80
C ALA A 289 14.76 11.50 21.10
N TYR A 290 15.59 11.68 20.07
CA TYR A 290 16.17 10.54 19.33
C TYR A 290 17.14 9.68 20.15
N ASN A 291 17.71 10.23 21.23
CA ASN A 291 18.62 9.57 22.17
C ASN A 291 17.92 9.17 23.48
N ASP A 292 16.59 9.12 23.52
CA ASP A 292 15.84 8.68 24.68
C ASP A 292 16.32 7.30 25.14
N PRO A 293 16.66 7.11 26.45
CA PRO A 293 17.24 5.85 26.93
C PRO A 293 16.33 4.63 26.71
N GLU A 294 15.00 4.78 26.84
CA GLU A 294 14.05 3.70 26.61
C GLU A 294 14.00 3.35 25.12
N LEU A 295 13.95 4.35 24.21
CA LEU A 295 14.00 4.14 22.78
C LEU A 295 15.30 3.43 22.36
N VAL A 296 16.45 3.90 22.83
CA VAL A 296 17.76 3.32 22.50
C VAL A 296 17.89 1.90 23.04
N SER A 297 17.46 1.63 24.28
CA SER A 297 17.52 0.30 24.87
C SER A 297 16.66 -0.70 24.14
N VAL A 298 15.43 -0.33 23.77
CA VAL A 298 14.50 -1.17 23.00
C VAL A 298 15.07 -1.50 21.63
N LEU A 299 15.66 -0.53 20.94
CA LEU A 299 16.28 -0.74 19.62
C LEU A 299 17.58 -1.56 19.71
N ALA A 300 18.40 -1.37 20.77
CA ALA A 300 19.66 -2.08 20.97
C ALA A 300 19.46 -3.52 21.44
N ALA A 301 18.49 -3.77 22.29
CA ALA A 301 18.18 -5.12 22.79
C ALA A 301 17.57 -6.00 21.69
N GLY A 302 17.20 -5.41 20.54
CA GLY A 302 16.34 -6.11 19.58
C GLY A 302 15.00 -6.51 20.23
N GLU A 303 14.77 -6.04 21.47
CA GLU A 303 13.52 -6.30 22.18
C GLU A 303 12.42 -5.48 21.54
N SER A 304 11.60 -6.19 20.84
CA SER A 304 10.34 -5.71 20.31
C SER A 304 9.31 -5.61 21.42
N SER A 305 9.50 -4.67 22.35
CA SER A 305 8.42 -4.37 23.29
C SER A 305 7.41 -3.41 22.63
N ALA A 306 6.18 -3.41 23.11
CA ALA A 306 5.17 -2.40 22.75
C ALA A 306 5.63 -0.96 23.08
N ALA A 307 6.67 -0.84 23.89
CA ALA A 307 7.47 0.37 24.11
C ALA A 307 8.19 0.88 22.84
N ALA A 308 8.19 0.13 21.74
CA ALA A 308 8.82 0.58 20.49
C ALA A 308 8.09 1.75 19.80
N SER A 309 6.83 2.03 20.14
CA SER A 309 6.15 3.22 19.64
C SER A 309 6.66 4.48 20.35
N PRO A 310 7.21 5.46 19.60
CA PRO A 310 7.69 6.72 20.18
C PRO A 310 6.63 7.44 21.03
N TYR A 311 5.38 7.35 20.64
CA TYR A 311 4.27 7.95 21.38
C TYR A 311 4.02 7.27 22.73
N VAL A 312 4.12 5.95 22.79
CA VAL A 312 3.92 5.19 24.03
C VAL A 312 5.07 5.49 25.02
N ILE A 313 6.30 5.57 24.52
CA ILE A 313 7.48 5.99 25.32
C ILE A 313 7.26 7.41 25.86
N ALA A 314 6.89 8.35 25.00
CA ALA A 314 6.60 9.73 25.40
C ALA A 314 5.49 9.83 26.47
N MET A 315 4.42 9.03 26.33
CA MET A 315 3.34 8.97 27.34
C MET A 315 3.84 8.47 28.70
N LYS A 316 4.70 7.45 28.71
CA LYS A 316 5.33 6.94 29.94
C LYS A 316 6.24 8.00 30.56
N ASN A 317 7.09 8.66 29.78
CA ASN A 317 7.98 9.72 30.24
C ASN A 317 7.23 10.89 30.88
N LEU A 318 6.00 11.17 30.38
CA LEU A 318 5.12 12.21 30.92
C LEU A 318 4.20 11.71 32.05
N ASN A 319 4.37 10.48 32.53
CA ASN A 319 3.55 9.84 33.58
C ASN A 319 2.04 9.81 33.25
N ILE A 320 1.68 9.55 31.99
CA ILE A 320 0.29 9.42 31.55
C ILE A 320 -0.10 7.94 31.56
N GLY A 321 -0.96 7.54 32.53
CA GLY A 321 -1.22 6.13 32.80
C GLY A 321 -2.27 5.45 31.91
N GLY A 322 -3.36 6.12 31.54
CA GLY A 322 -4.49 5.48 30.84
C GLY A 322 -4.37 5.47 29.30
N LEU A 323 -3.83 6.55 28.74
CA LEU A 323 -3.77 6.76 27.28
C LEU A 323 -2.92 5.71 26.55
N PRO A 324 -1.78 5.23 27.07
CA PRO A 324 -1.00 4.16 26.43
C PRO A 324 -1.80 2.88 26.17
N HIS A 325 -2.70 2.50 27.07
CA HIS A 325 -3.55 1.31 26.89
C HIS A 325 -4.52 1.49 25.73
N LEU A 326 -5.15 2.67 25.63
CA LEU A 326 -6.05 3.00 24.51
C LEU A 326 -5.29 3.00 23.18
N VAL A 327 -4.13 3.65 23.14
CA VAL A 327 -3.29 3.74 21.93
C VAL A 327 -2.85 2.35 21.48
N ASN A 328 -2.36 1.49 22.37
CA ASN A 328 -1.98 0.12 22.03
C ASN A 328 -3.16 -0.74 21.58
N ALA A 329 -4.34 -0.59 22.19
CA ALA A 329 -5.55 -1.28 21.73
C ALA A 329 -5.95 -0.87 20.31
N LEU A 330 -5.89 0.43 19.99
CA LEU A 330 -6.14 0.93 18.64
C LEU A 330 -5.03 0.52 17.66
N LEU A 331 -3.77 0.42 18.10
CA LEU A 331 -2.68 -0.13 17.29
C LEU A 331 -2.94 -1.58 16.89
N ILE A 332 -3.41 -2.43 17.81
CA ILE A 332 -3.77 -3.82 17.50
C ILE A 332 -4.82 -3.88 16.40
N THR A 333 -5.87 -3.07 16.50
CA THR A 333 -6.91 -3.02 15.45
C THR A 333 -6.35 -2.53 14.12
N SER A 334 -5.44 -1.56 14.15
CA SER A 334 -4.76 -1.03 12.96
C SER A 334 -3.87 -2.07 12.29
N ILE A 335 -3.06 -2.78 13.07
CA ILE A 335 -2.16 -3.85 12.60
C ILE A 335 -2.99 -4.99 12.00
N PHE A 336 -4.04 -5.43 12.70
CA PHE A 336 -4.93 -6.49 12.21
C PHE A 336 -5.60 -6.11 10.88
N SER A 337 -6.12 -4.89 10.76
CA SER A 337 -6.71 -4.37 9.53
C SER A 337 -5.70 -4.34 8.38
N ALA A 338 -4.46 -3.91 8.62
CA ALA A 338 -3.42 -3.88 7.59
C ALA A 338 -3.12 -5.29 7.06
N GLY A 339 -2.87 -6.28 7.93
CA GLY A 339 -2.62 -7.66 7.52
C GLY A 339 -3.81 -8.31 6.81
N ASN A 340 -5.05 -7.96 7.20
CA ASN A 340 -6.25 -8.40 6.49
C ASN A 340 -6.32 -7.83 5.06
N THR A 341 -5.99 -6.55 4.88
CA THR A 341 -5.92 -5.90 3.56
C THR A 341 -4.82 -6.52 2.69
N TYR A 342 -3.65 -6.81 3.24
CA TYR A 342 -2.56 -7.47 2.51
C TYR A 342 -2.94 -8.88 2.06
N THR A 343 -3.65 -9.65 2.90
CA THR A 343 -4.19 -10.97 2.54
C THR A 343 -5.16 -10.85 1.36
N TYR A 344 -6.02 -9.86 1.36
CA TYR A 344 -6.94 -9.56 0.27
C TYR A 344 -6.18 -9.19 -1.01
N CYS A 345 -5.25 -8.24 -0.94
CA CYS A 345 -4.48 -7.75 -2.09
C CYS A 345 -3.60 -8.84 -2.69
N ALA A 346 -2.88 -9.64 -1.87
CA ALA A 346 -2.08 -10.77 -2.34
C ALA A 346 -2.93 -11.81 -3.09
N THR A 347 -4.13 -12.11 -2.57
CA THR A 347 -5.05 -13.06 -3.19
C THR A 347 -5.54 -12.55 -4.56
N ARG A 348 -5.88 -11.26 -4.68
CA ARG A 348 -6.32 -10.63 -5.93
C ARG A 348 -5.18 -10.50 -6.95
N SER A 349 -3.97 -10.19 -6.48
CA SER A 349 -2.78 -10.13 -7.32
C SER A 349 -2.49 -11.49 -8.00
N LEU A 350 -2.50 -12.56 -7.22
CA LEU A 350 -2.28 -13.92 -7.74
C LEU A 350 -3.40 -14.37 -8.69
N TYR A 351 -4.64 -14.00 -8.40
CA TYR A 351 -5.78 -14.25 -9.27
C TYR A 351 -5.64 -13.50 -10.60
N SER A 352 -5.26 -12.23 -10.57
CA SER A 352 -5.01 -11.43 -11.78
C SER A 352 -3.92 -12.06 -12.65
N LEU A 353 -2.82 -12.55 -12.06
CA LEU A 353 -1.79 -13.30 -12.77
C LEU A 353 -2.34 -14.57 -13.44
N ALA A 354 -3.26 -15.26 -12.78
CA ALA A 354 -3.86 -16.47 -13.33
C ALA A 354 -4.79 -16.16 -14.51
N ILE A 355 -5.60 -15.09 -14.44
CA ILE A 355 -6.47 -14.63 -15.54
C ILE A 355 -5.61 -14.31 -16.77
N GLU A 356 -4.54 -13.55 -16.60
CA GLU A 356 -3.60 -13.17 -17.65
C GLU A 356 -2.76 -14.34 -18.19
N GLY A 357 -2.95 -15.57 -17.70
CA GLY A 357 -2.17 -16.74 -18.12
C GLY A 357 -0.72 -16.75 -17.62
N ARG A 358 -0.38 -15.90 -16.64
CA ARG A 358 0.96 -15.74 -16.03
C ARG A 358 1.13 -16.59 -14.76
N ALA A 359 0.08 -17.30 -14.36
CA ALA A 359 0.08 -18.28 -13.27
C ALA A 359 -0.77 -19.51 -13.66
N PRO A 360 -0.65 -20.64 -12.93
CA PRO A 360 -1.38 -21.87 -13.24
C PRO A 360 -2.90 -21.67 -13.36
N LYS A 361 -3.52 -22.28 -14.37
CA LYS A 361 -4.98 -22.15 -14.65
C LYS A 361 -5.88 -22.56 -13.49
N ILE A 362 -5.43 -23.44 -12.59
CA ILE A 362 -6.20 -23.87 -11.41
C ILE A 362 -6.55 -22.68 -10.50
N LEU A 363 -5.68 -21.66 -10.46
CA LEU A 363 -5.84 -20.47 -9.64
C LEU A 363 -6.98 -19.54 -10.11
N ARG A 364 -7.55 -19.77 -11.29
CA ARG A 364 -8.71 -19.02 -11.81
C ARG A 364 -10.03 -19.38 -11.15
N LYS A 365 -10.09 -20.50 -10.41
CA LYS A 365 -11.35 -20.97 -9.84
C LYS A 365 -11.77 -20.10 -8.65
N CYS A 366 -12.95 -19.48 -8.78
CA CYS A 366 -13.61 -18.74 -7.71
C CYS A 366 -14.71 -19.57 -7.05
N THR A 367 -15.03 -19.24 -5.80
CA THR A 367 -16.24 -19.73 -5.12
C THR A 367 -17.47 -19.01 -5.66
N LYS A 368 -18.69 -19.51 -5.33
CA LYS A 368 -19.96 -18.84 -5.67
C LYS A 368 -20.04 -17.39 -5.18
N ASN A 369 -19.25 -17.03 -4.17
CA ASN A 369 -19.17 -15.67 -3.60
C ASN A 369 -18.06 -14.82 -4.24
N GLY A 370 -17.41 -15.26 -5.32
CA GLY A 370 -16.35 -14.52 -6.01
C GLY A 370 -15.00 -14.54 -5.31
N VAL A 371 -14.74 -15.49 -4.40
CA VAL A 371 -13.42 -15.65 -3.74
C VAL A 371 -12.56 -16.60 -4.54
N PRO A 372 -11.35 -16.22 -5.00
CA PRO A 372 -10.42 -17.12 -5.67
C PRO A 372 -9.75 -18.05 -4.65
N ILE A 373 -10.41 -19.17 -4.33
CA ILE A 373 -10.09 -20.03 -3.19
C ILE A 373 -8.68 -20.63 -3.27
N TYR A 374 -8.22 -21.04 -4.46
CA TYR A 374 -6.88 -21.61 -4.59
C TYR A 374 -5.79 -20.56 -4.43
N CYS A 375 -6.01 -19.32 -4.93
CA CYS A 375 -5.11 -18.21 -4.67
C CYS A 375 -5.04 -17.92 -3.17
N PHE A 376 -6.18 -17.90 -2.51
CA PHE A 376 -6.26 -17.70 -1.07
C PHE A 376 -5.49 -18.78 -0.30
N CYS A 377 -5.64 -20.05 -0.65
CA CYS A 377 -4.87 -21.14 -0.01
C CYS A 377 -3.36 -20.97 -0.17
N VAL A 378 -2.90 -20.51 -1.34
CA VAL A 378 -1.46 -20.22 -1.56
C VAL A 378 -1.01 -19.04 -0.68
N VAL A 379 -1.78 -17.95 -0.62
CA VAL A 379 -1.47 -16.79 0.23
C VAL A 379 -1.38 -17.18 1.70
N MET A 380 -2.29 -18.03 2.17
CA MET A 380 -2.32 -18.47 3.57
C MET A 380 -1.14 -19.38 3.99
N ILE A 381 -0.21 -19.71 3.10
CA ILE A 381 1.05 -20.34 3.45
C ILE A 381 2.02 -19.32 4.06
N PHE A 382 2.03 -18.08 3.58
CA PHE A 382 2.98 -17.05 4.01
C PHE A 382 2.84 -16.63 5.48
N PRO A 383 1.65 -16.48 6.06
CA PRO A 383 1.47 -16.22 7.48
C PRO A 383 2.24 -17.16 8.42
N PHE A 384 2.48 -18.41 8.01
CA PHE A 384 3.27 -19.36 8.81
C PHE A 384 4.73 -18.93 9.00
N LEU A 385 5.25 -18.02 8.18
CA LEU A 385 6.58 -17.41 8.41
C LEU A 385 6.63 -16.63 9.72
N SER A 386 5.50 -16.19 10.27
CA SER A 386 5.47 -15.55 11.58
C SER A 386 5.91 -16.47 12.73
N PHE A 387 5.86 -17.80 12.54
CA PHE A 387 6.36 -18.75 13.52
C PHE A 387 7.90 -18.78 13.64
N LEU A 388 8.64 -18.13 12.73
CA LEU A 388 10.09 -17.94 12.87
C LEU A 388 10.44 -17.21 14.17
N GLN A 389 9.51 -16.41 14.71
CA GLN A 389 9.66 -15.76 16.02
C GLN A 389 9.83 -16.73 17.21
N LEU A 390 9.55 -18.03 17.03
CA LEU A 390 9.74 -19.03 18.09
C LEU A 390 11.20 -19.43 18.25
N SER A 391 12.02 -19.31 17.19
CA SER A 391 13.44 -19.65 17.19
C SER A 391 14.33 -18.41 17.22
N ASP A 392 13.89 -17.31 16.65
CA ASP A 392 14.60 -16.04 16.56
C ASP A 392 13.84 -14.92 17.28
N ASP A 393 14.55 -13.85 17.65
CA ASP A 393 13.92 -12.68 18.24
C ASP A 393 12.92 -12.04 17.27
N SER A 394 11.75 -11.69 17.78
CA SER A 394 10.68 -11.05 16.99
C SER A 394 11.12 -9.78 16.25
N ALA A 395 12.02 -8.99 16.85
CA ALA A 395 12.56 -7.79 16.21
C ALA A 395 13.47 -8.10 15.04
N LYS A 396 14.27 -9.17 15.15
CA LYS A 396 15.15 -9.63 14.07
C LYS A 396 14.32 -10.10 12.87
N VAL A 397 13.30 -10.90 13.12
CA VAL A 397 12.36 -11.36 12.07
C VAL A 397 11.62 -10.18 11.42
N LEU A 398 11.16 -9.21 12.23
CA LEU A 398 10.52 -8.00 11.74
C LEU A 398 11.46 -7.21 10.82
N THR A 399 12.73 -7.08 11.19
CA THR A 399 13.75 -6.38 10.40
C THR A 399 14.00 -7.08 9.05
N TRP A 400 14.11 -8.42 9.05
CA TRP A 400 14.28 -9.19 7.81
C TRP A 400 13.11 -8.97 6.85
N LEU A 401 11.89 -9.12 7.36
CA LEU A 401 10.68 -8.91 6.57
C LEU A 401 10.61 -7.47 6.04
N THR A 402 10.88 -6.46 6.88
CA THR A 402 10.91 -5.05 6.45
C THR A 402 11.86 -4.82 5.29
N ASN A 403 13.08 -5.36 5.37
CA ASN A 403 14.09 -5.16 4.33
C ASN A 403 13.68 -5.77 2.99
N ILE A 404 13.19 -7.03 3.00
CA ILE A 404 12.75 -7.72 1.78
C ILE A 404 11.53 -7.01 1.16
N ILE A 405 10.56 -6.63 1.98
CA ILE A 405 9.32 -5.97 1.56
C ILE A 405 9.61 -4.61 0.92
N THR A 406 10.49 -3.81 1.54
CA THR A 406 10.80 -2.45 1.06
C THR A 406 11.35 -2.48 -0.36
N ALA A 407 12.26 -3.39 -0.68
CA ALA A 407 12.77 -3.55 -2.04
C ALA A 407 11.65 -3.88 -3.03
N GLY A 408 10.73 -4.79 -2.66
CA GLY A 408 9.55 -5.11 -3.48
C GLY A 408 8.64 -3.92 -3.74
N GLY A 409 8.39 -3.09 -2.72
CA GLY A 409 7.60 -1.86 -2.84
C GLY A 409 8.21 -0.84 -3.80
N VAL A 410 9.50 -0.56 -3.66
CA VAL A 410 10.25 0.37 -4.55
C VAL A 410 10.23 -0.14 -6.00
N ILE A 411 10.39 -1.45 -6.23
CA ILE A 411 10.30 -2.04 -7.57
C ILE A 411 8.92 -1.81 -8.19
N ASN A 412 7.83 -1.89 -7.42
CA ASN A 412 6.49 -1.58 -7.92
C ASN A 412 6.40 -0.14 -8.44
N TYR A 413 6.98 0.83 -7.73
CA TYR A 413 7.00 2.24 -8.17
C TYR A 413 7.85 2.45 -9.44
N ILE A 414 8.96 1.74 -9.56
CA ILE A 414 9.77 1.72 -10.80
C ILE A 414 8.93 1.22 -11.98
N VAL A 415 8.17 0.12 -11.79
CA VAL A 415 7.28 -0.42 -12.82
C VAL A 415 6.17 0.55 -13.18
N MET A 416 5.52 1.18 -12.19
CA MET A 416 4.47 2.19 -12.43
C MET A 416 4.99 3.36 -13.26
N CYS A 417 6.15 3.91 -12.90
CA CYS A 417 6.80 4.99 -13.63
C CYS A 417 7.17 4.58 -15.06
N GLY A 418 7.79 3.41 -15.23
CA GLY A 418 8.16 2.88 -16.55
C GLY A 418 6.95 2.65 -17.46
N THR A 419 5.88 2.08 -16.90
CA THR A 419 4.61 1.86 -17.60
C THR A 419 3.96 3.19 -18.04
N TYR A 420 3.96 4.19 -17.15
CA TYR A 420 3.43 5.51 -17.49
C TYR A 420 4.22 6.18 -18.63
N LEU A 421 5.54 6.09 -18.63
CA LEU A 421 6.35 6.68 -19.69
C LEU A 421 6.08 6.03 -21.05
N ALA A 422 5.83 4.72 -21.08
CA ALA A 422 5.41 4.02 -22.30
C ALA A 422 4.01 4.47 -22.74
N PHE A 423 3.06 4.53 -21.82
CA PHE A 423 1.70 5.05 -22.05
C PHE A 423 1.72 6.49 -22.59
N TYR A 424 2.47 7.39 -21.95
CA TYR A 424 2.63 8.78 -22.39
C TYR A 424 3.14 8.87 -23.82
N LYS A 425 4.17 8.07 -24.14
CA LYS A 425 4.74 8.02 -25.49
C LYS A 425 3.76 7.47 -26.51
N ALA A 426 2.98 6.45 -26.14
CA ALA A 426 1.93 5.88 -26.98
C ALA A 426 0.82 6.91 -27.28
N CYS A 427 0.30 7.61 -26.25
CA CYS A 427 -0.67 8.68 -26.44
C CYS A 427 -0.18 9.74 -27.42
N LYS A 428 1.08 10.17 -27.29
CA LYS A 428 1.67 11.18 -28.18
C LYS A 428 1.78 10.70 -29.62
N VAL A 429 2.19 9.45 -29.85
CA VAL A 429 2.40 8.86 -31.19
C VAL A 429 1.06 8.57 -31.87
N GLN A 430 0.07 8.10 -31.11
CA GLN A 430 -1.26 7.76 -31.65
C GLN A 430 -2.23 8.95 -31.68
N GLY A 431 -1.78 10.15 -31.26
CA GLY A 431 -2.59 11.38 -31.35
C GLY A 431 -3.69 11.50 -30.29
N LEU A 432 -3.62 10.70 -29.19
CA LEU A 432 -4.57 10.81 -28.09
C LEU A 432 -4.25 12.06 -27.23
N ASP A 433 -5.14 13.03 -27.23
CA ASP A 433 -4.97 14.22 -26.39
C ASP A 433 -5.20 13.86 -24.91
N ARG A 434 -4.15 13.91 -24.12
CA ARG A 434 -4.21 13.65 -22.67
C ARG A 434 -5.17 14.56 -21.91
N LYS A 435 -5.48 15.75 -22.42
CA LYS A 435 -6.45 16.67 -21.81
C LYS A 435 -7.88 16.15 -21.84
N THR A 436 -8.18 15.22 -22.75
CA THR A 436 -9.49 14.56 -22.84
C THR A 436 -9.66 13.40 -21.86
N LEU A 437 -8.55 12.95 -21.23
CA LEU A 437 -8.59 11.89 -20.24
C LEU A 437 -9.35 12.31 -18.97
N PRO A 438 -9.94 11.36 -18.22
CA PRO A 438 -10.65 11.66 -16.96
C PRO A 438 -9.78 12.39 -15.94
N TYR A 439 -8.47 12.15 -15.95
CA TYR A 439 -7.47 12.84 -15.16
C TYR A 439 -6.22 13.07 -16.01
N CYS A 440 -5.68 14.29 -15.98
CA CYS A 440 -4.42 14.64 -16.63
C CYS A 440 -3.39 15.00 -15.55
N GLY A 441 -2.30 14.24 -15.50
CA GLY A 441 -1.23 14.43 -14.52
C GLY A 441 -0.40 15.69 -14.73
N TYR A 442 -0.03 16.35 -13.63
CA TYR A 442 0.82 17.55 -13.64
C TYR A 442 2.29 17.16 -13.84
N PHE A 443 3.09 18.08 -14.42
CA PHE A 443 4.54 17.95 -14.63
C PHE A 443 4.98 16.74 -15.49
N GLN A 444 4.07 16.18 -16.27
CA GLN A 444 4.40 14.99 -17.09
C GLN A 444 5.04 15.37 -18.43
N PRO A 445 6.03 14.61 -18.92
CA PRO A 445 6.59 13.36 -18.36
C PRO A 445 7.76 13.58 -17.39
N TYR A 446 8.21 14.80 -17.17
CA TYR A 446 9.45 15.11 -16.42
C TYR A 446 9.37 14.65 -14.96
N GLY A 447 8.22 14.86 -14.29
CA GLY A 447 7.99 14.40 -12.94
C GLY A 447 8.13 12.89 -12.79
N THR A 448 7.59 12.11 -13.74
CA THR A 448 7.73 10.66 -13.72
C THR A 448 9.17 10.20 -14.01
N TRP A 449 9.91 10.88 -14.90
CA TRP A 449 11.33 10.59 -15.10
C TRP A 449 12.15 10.85 -13.83
N PHE A 450 11.88 11.95 -13.15
CA PHE A 450 12.55 12.27 -11.88
C PHE A 450 12.26 11.21 -10.81
N ALA A 451 10.98 10.82 -10.64
CA ALA A 451 10.59 9.76 -9.71
C ALA A 451 11.25 8.43 -10.07
N LEU A 452 11.25 8.04 -11.35
CA LEU A 452 11.88 6.80 -11.81
C LEU A 452 13.38 6.75 -11.48
N CYS A 453 14.12 7.81 -11.80
CA CYS A 453 15.55 7.88 -11.50
C CYS A 453 15.80 7.82 -9.98
N PHE A 454 14.98 8.50 -9.19
CA PHE A 454 15.09 8.49 -7.74
C PHE A 454 14.85 7.09 -7.17
N GLU A 455 13.78 6.40 -7.58
CA GLU A 455 13.45 5.06 -7.09
C GLU A 455 14.50 4.02 -7.51
N ILE A 456 15.07 4.15 -8.72
CA ILE A 456 16.21 3.33 -9.14
C ILE A 456 17.42 3.56 -8.22
N CYS A 457 17.73 4.81 -7.88
CA CYS A 457 18.80 5.10 -6.92
C CYS A 457 18.49 4.50 -5.55
N VAL A 458 17.26 4.63 -5.05
CA VAL A 458 16.84 4.08 -3.75
C VAL A 458 17.03 2.58 -3.72
N VAL A 459 16.54 1.83 -4.70
CA VAL A 459 16.59 0.37 -4.71
C VAL A 459 18.01 -0.20 -4.69
N PHE A 460 18.98 0.50 -5.28
CA PHE A 460 20.38 0.06 -5.27
C PHE A 460 21.15 0.53 -4.03
N VAL A 461 20.86 1.72 -3.51
CA VAL A 461 21.56 2.29 -2.36
C VAL A 461 20.95 1.84 -1.03
N TYR A 462 19.74 1.30 -1.03
CA TYR A 462 18.97 0.89 0.13
C TYR A 462 19.77 0.06 1.16
N GLY A 463 20.51 -0.95 0.71
CA GLY A 463 21.35 -1.81 1.56
C GLY A 463 22.83 -1.41 1.65
N TYR A 464 23.20 -0.15 1.35
CA TYR A 464 24.61 0.27 1.27
C TYR A 464 25.41 0.00 2.55
N SER A 465 24.75 0.05 3.72
CA SER A 465 25.37 -0.21 5.01
C SER A 465 25.98 -1.61 5.13
N THR A 466 25.44 -2.58 4.39
CA THR A 466 25.95 -3.95 4.31
C THR A 466 27.37 -4.00 3.71
N PHE A 467 27.70 -3.08 2.80
CA PHE A 467 28.99 -3.05 2.12
C PHE A 467 30.07 -2.24 2.87
N LYS A 468 29.73 -1.67 4.02
CA LYS A 468 30.75 -1.00 4.86
C LYS A 468 31.74 -2.02 5.43
N PRO A 469 33.03 -1.65 5.58
CA PRO A 469 34.04 -2.53 6.16
C PRO A 469 33.58 -3.10 7.52
N GLY A 470 33.58 -4.42 7.65
CA GLY A 470 33.18 -5.14 8.87
C GLY A 470 31.69 -5.43 9.03
N ASN A 471 30.81 -4.87 8.18
CA ASN A 471 29.34 -5.05 8.31
C ASN A 471 28.77 -6.09 7.34
N PHE A 472 29.58 -6.64 6.45
CA PHE A 472 29.08 -7.60 5.47
C PHE A 472 28.71 -8.94 6.13
N THR A 473 27.42 -9.28 6.05
CA THR A 473 26.92 -10.61 6.37
C THR A 473 26.07 -11.13 5.21
N LEU A 474 26.10 -12.43 4.96
CA LEU A 474 25.25 -13.04 3.94
C LEU A 474 23.76 -12.80 4.22
N GLU A 475 23.39 -12.84 5.49
CA GLU A 475 22.03 -12.56 5.95
C GLU A 475 21.58 -11.15 5.55
N SER A 476 22.37 -10.11 5.89
CA SER A 476 22.06 -8.73 5.53
C SER A 476 21.99 -8.54 4.02
N PHE A 477 22.94 -9.11 3.28
CA PHE A 477 22.94 -9.03 1.83
C PHE A 477 21.64 -9.60 1.22
N PHE A 478 21.24 -10.81 1.61
CA PHE A 478 20.02 -11.41 1.08
C PHE A 478 18.76 -10.70 1.53
N THR A 479 18.67 -10.20 2.76
CA THR A 479 17.48 -9.46 3.20
C THR A 479 17.27 -8.16 2.42
N TYR A 480 18.34 -7.44 2.06
CA TYR A 480 18.23 -6.20 1.28
C TYR A 480 18.06 -6.43 -0.24
N TYR A 481 18.74 -7.43 -0.82
CA TYR A 481 18.86 -7.52 -2.27
C TYR A 481 18.13 -8.71 -2.91
N THR A 482 17.45 -9.56 -2.15
CA THR A 482 16.72 -10.71 -2.73
C THR A 482 15.70 -10.27 -3.78
N MET A 483 14.84 -9.30 -3.49
CA MET A 483 13.83 -8.85 -4.46
C MET A 483 14.47 -8.14 -5.65
N VAL A 484 15.57 -7.42 -5.44
CA VAL A 484 16.36 -6.77 -6.51
C VAL A 484 16.96 -7.79 -7.47
N GLY A 485 17.33 -8.98 -6.97
CA GLY A 485 17.80 -10.10 -7.79
C GLY A 485 16.67 -10.90 -8.44
N VAL A 486 15.58 -11.15 -7.69
CA VAL A 486 14.44 -11.95 -8.18
C VAL A 486 13.70 -11.26 -9.31
N ALA A 487 13.50 -9.93 -9.26
CA ALA A 487 12.76 -9.20 -10.29
C ALA A 487 13.37 -9.34 -11.70
N PRO A 488 14.66 -9.08 -11.94
CA PRO A 488 15.24 -9.29 -13.27
C PRO A 488 15.26 -10.77 -13.69
N ILE A 489 15.42 -11.71 -12.75
CA ILE A 489 15.33 -13.15 -13.05
C ILE A 489 13.94 -13.50 -13.58
N LEU A 490 12.89 -13.04 -12.92
CA LEU A 490 11.50 -13.24 -13.37
C LEU A 490 11.26 -12.62 -14.75
N PHE A 491 11.73 -11.39 -14.95
CA PHE A 491 11.61 -10.70 -16.24
C PHE A 491 12.31 -11.47 -17.36
N ILE A 492 13.57 -11.82 -17.17
CA ILE A 492 14.40 -12.50 -18.19
C ILE A 492 13.85 -13.90 -18.46
N SER A 493 13.50 -14.67 -17.42
CA SER A 493 12.98 -16.02 -17.57
C SER A 493 11.70 -16.04 -18.41
N TRP A 494 10.73 -15.17 -18.14
CA TRP A 494 9.51 -15.09 -18.94
C TRP A 494 9.78 -14.62 -20.35
N LYS A 495 10.67 -13.65 -20.51
CA LYS A 495 11.09 -13.15 -21.83
C LYS A 495 11.70 -14.24 -22.71
N LEU A 496 12.52 -15.09 -22.14
CA LEU A 496 13.13 -16.22 -22.86
C LEU A 496 12.11 -17.33 -23.16
N LEU A 497 11.27 -17.68 -22.18
CA LEU A 497 10.27 -18.74 -22.31
C LEU A 497 9.19 -18.40 -23.34
N LYS A 498 8.66 -17.18 -23.29
CA LYS A 498 7.54 -16.72 -24.14
C LYS A 498 8.00 -15.95 -25.37
N ARG A 499 9.27 -15.58 -25.45
CA ARG A 499 9.85 -14.76 -26.55
C ARG A 499 9.06 -13.47 -26.75
N THR A 500 8.64 -12.84 -25.66
CA THR A 500 7.82 -11.62 -25.69
C THR A 500 8.58 -10.47 -26.35
N LYS A 501 7.83 -9.51 -26.93
CA LYS A 501 8.40 -8.34 -27.59
C LYS A 501 8.09 -7.10 -26.77
N TRP A 502 9.04 -6.17 -26.74
CA TRP A 502 8.79 -4.83 -26.24
C TRP A 502 7.88 -4.10 -27.22
N LEU A 503 6.73 -3.62 -26.75
CA LEU A 503 5.74 -2.95 -27.58
C LEU A 503 6.26 -1.59 -28.04
N LYS A 504 6.12 -1.32 -29.34
CA LYS A 504 6.40 0.01 -29.88
C LYS A 504 5.22 0.94 -29.60
N PRO A 505 5.44 2.26 -29.47
CA PRO A 505 4.37 3.20 -29.11
C PRO A 505 3.12 3.18 -30.00
N HIS A 506 3.26 2.80 -31.28
CA HIS A 506 2.14 2.66 -32.21
C HIS A 506 1.43 1.29 -32.12
N GLU A 507 2.05 0.30 -31.45
CA GLU A 507 1.51 -1.05 -31.24
C GLU A 507 0.76 -1.15 -29.90
N VAL A 508 0.89 -0.15 -29.04
CA VAL A 508 0.23 -0.14 -27.71
C VAL A 508 -1.27 -0.01 -27.89
N ASP A 509 -2.02 -0.96 -27.34
CA ASP A 509 -3.49 -0.91 -27.34
C ASP A 509 -4.00 0.07 -26.26
N LEU A 510 -4.40 1.27 -26.69
CA LEU A 510 -5.02 2.29 -25.85
C LEU A 510 -6.56 2.15 -25.79
N VAL A 511 -7.15 1.28 -26.60
CA VAL A 511 -8.59 1.05 -26.62
C VAL A 511 -8.98 -0.03 -25.62
N TRP A 512 -8.31 -1.16 -25.66
CA TRP A 512 -8.41 -2.29 -24.74
C TRP A 512 -9.84 -2.46 -24.14
N ASP A 513 -10.01 -2.35 -22.80
CA ASP A 513 -11.30 -2.46 -22.09
C ASP A 513 -12.10 -1.13 -22.06
N ALA A 514 -11.62 -0.05 -22.68
CA ALA A 514 -12.26 1.28 -22.61
C ALA A 514 -13.71 1.29 -23.08
N PRO A 515 -14.11 0.62 -24.19
CA PRO A 515 -15.49 0.61 -24.63
C PRO A 515 -16.45 -0.06 -23.63
N LEU A 516 -16.00 -1.11 -22.95
CA LEU A 516 -16.78 -1.81 -21.92
C LEU A 516 -16.96 -0.90 -20.68
N ILE A 517 -15.89 -0.23 -20.27
CA ILE A 517 -15.91 0.71 -19.15
C ILE A 517 -16.81 1.90 -19.46
N ASP A 518 -16.75 2.44 -20.69
CA ASP A 518 -17.58 3.56 -21.12
C ASP A 518 -19.07 3.18 -21.16
N ALA A 519 -19.40 2.02 -21.70
CA ALA A 519 -20.77 1.51 -21.71
C ALA A 519 -21.30 1.30 -20.28
N TYR A 520 -20.48 0.75 -19.40
CA TYR A 520 -20.83 0.56 -18.00
C TYR A 520 -21.05 1.90 -17.27
N GLU A 521 -20.15 2.89 -17.43
CA GLU A 521 -20.33 4.23 -16.83
C GLU A 521 -21.57 4.96 -17.39
N ALA A 522 -21.84 4.83 -18.69
CA ALA A 522 -23.03 5.42 -19.33
C ALA A 522 -24.36 4.78 -18.87
N SER A 523 -24.33 3.57 -18.31
CA SER A 523 -25.53 2.89 -17.78
C SER A 523 -26.08 3.53 -16.50
N PHE A 524 -25.34 4.42 -15.84
CA PHE A 524 -25.80 5.09 -14.63
C PHE A 524 -26.53 6.39 -14.94
N ILE A 525 -27.73 6.55 -14.39
CA ILE A 525 -28.56 7.74 -14.54
C ILE A 525 -28.18 8.82 -13.51
N THR A 526 -27.83 8.37 -12.28
CA THR A 526 -27.55 9.27 -11.15
C THR A 526 -26.09 9.75 -11.17
N PRO A 527 -25.79 10.97 -10.74
CA PRO A 527 -24.41 11.42 -10.62
C PRO A 527 -23.63 10.64 -9.54
N PRO A 528 -22.30 10.58 -9.63
CA PRO A 528 -21.47 9.92 -8.61
C PRO A 528 -21.62 10.62 -7.25
N VAL A 529 -21.73 9.81 -6.18
CA VAL A 529 -21.90 10.33 -4.81
C VAL A 529 -20.51 10.65 -4.22
N GLY A 530 -20.37 11.84 -3.63
CA GLY A 530 -19.14 12.25 -2.97
C GLY A 530 -18.94 11.54 -1.62
N PHE A 531 -17.68 11.37 -1.20
CA PHE A 531 -17.31 10.70 0.06
C PHE A 531 -18.08 11.21 1.28
N TRP A 532 -18.09 12.53 1.52
CA TRP A 532 -18.81 13.12 2.65
C TRP A 532 -20.32 12.93 2.58
N THR A 533 -20.89 12.88 1.39
CA THR A 533 -22.31 12.58 1.21
C THR A 533 -22.62 11.14 1.58
N GLU A 534 -21.78 10.18 1.17
CA GLU A 534 -21.90 8.77 1.59
C GLU A 534 -21.75 8.62 3.12
N MET A 535 -20.84 9.38 3.75
CA MET A 535 -20.68 9.39 5.20
C MET A 535 -21.94 9.92 5.92
N LEU A 536 -22.51 11.03 5.45
CA LEU A 536 -23.74 11.59 6.00
C LEU A 536 -24.95 10.68 5.80
N GLN A 537 -24.98 9.91 4.71
CA GLN A 537 -26.01 8.90 4.49
C GLN A 537 -25.88 7.72 5.46
N LEU A 538 -24.64 7.29 5.78
CA LEU A 538 -24.40 6.22 6.74
C LEU A 538 -24.93 6.54 8.14
N ILE A 539 -24.74 7.78 8.61
CA ILE A 539 -25.23 8.25 9.91
C ILE A 539 -26.67 8.78 9.88
N GLY A 540 -27.38 8.58 8.76
CA GLY A 540 -28.80 8.93 8.63
C GLY A 540 -29.10 10.43 8.47
N LEU A 541 -28.09 11.29 8.34
CA LEU A 541 -28.25 12.74 8.15
C LEU A 541 -28.61 13.15 6.72
N LYS A 542 -28.41 12.27 5.74
CA LYS A 542 -28.88 12.45 4.35
C LYS A 542 -29.63 11.22 3.88
N ARG A 543 -30.67 11.44 3.04
CA ARG A 543 -31.47 10.35 2.46
C ARG A 543 -30.64 9.58 1.44
N ASN A 544 -30.71 8.26 1.48
CA ASN A 544 -30.11 7.40 0.47
C ASN A 544 -30.82 7.61 -0.86
N VAL A 545 -30.10 8.08 -1.87
CA VAL A 545 -30.58 8.09 -3.24
C VAL A 545 -30.13 6.77 -3.85
N PRO A 546 -31.07 5.89 -4.32
CA PRO A 546 -30.70 4.65 -4.98
C PRO A 546 -29.80 4.96 -6.18
N VAL A 547 -28.71 4.21 -6.32
CA VAL A 547 -27.91 4.23 -7.54
C VAL A 547 -28.65 3.37 -8.56
N ASP A 548 -29.43 4.04 -9.40
CA ASP A 548 -30.25 3.36 -10.39
C ASP A 548 -29.44 3.13 -11.66
N LYS A 549 -29.38 1.88 -12.12
CA LYS A 549 -28.88 1.53 -13.45
C LYS A 549 -30.08 1.53 -14.38
N ARG A 550 -29.93 2.04 -15.59
CA ARG A 550 -30.93 1.84 -16.63
C ARG A 550 -31.10 0.33 -16.83
N ALA A 551 -32.31 -0.14 -16.70
CA ALA A 551 -32.66 -1.47 -17.19
C ALA A 551 -32.40 -1.47 -18.70
N VAL A 552 -31.41 -2.22 -19.15
CA VAL A 552 -31.09 -2.41 -20.58
C VAL A 552 -31.82 -3.61 -21.08
#